data_b2a853db5f7b56fa4cecc2850e811049
#
_entry.id   b2a853db5f7b56fa4cecc2850e811049
#
_cell.length_a   1.000
_cell.length_b   1.000
_cell.length_c   1.000
_cell.angle_alpha   90.00
_cell.angle_beta   90.00
_cell.angle_gamma   90.00
#
_symmetry.space_group_name_H-M   'P 1'
#
loop_
_entity.id
_entity.type
_entity.pdbx_description
1 polymer ?
#
loop_
_entity_poly.entity_id
_entity_poly.type
_entity_poly.pdbx_seq_one_letter_code
_entity_poly.pdbx_strand_id
1 'polypeptide(L)'
;MKMPVALLLLLALSIAIRIDAEGSGGVCDFKPGLKPRPHSVSILEFGAVGDGKTLNTLAFQNAIFYLKSFTDKGGAQLYVPPGKWLTGSFSLTSHLTLFLEKGAVILGSQDPSHWDLADPLPSYGRGIELPGKRYRSLINGDMLTDVVVTGDNGSIDGQGSVWWDWFESRSLNYSRPHLVEFTSSEHVVVSNLTFLNAPAYNIHPVYCSNVLVQNISISAPGGSPYTIGIVPDSSNNVCIEDSLIKVGYDAISLKSGWDEYGIAYDRPTKDVHIRRVYLQSTSGSSIAFGSEMSGGISNVHVEQVRIHNSYSGIEFRTTKGRGGYIKRIIISDVELKNITMAFGASGDCGSHPDENFDPNAIPILDQITLQNVTGSKITVAGNFTGLAESPFTSLCLFNVALTIPSTSTSWTCSNVVGYSESVSPEPCPELKSSHSNSSSFCYSILNSYGK
;
A
#
# COMPACT_ATOMS: atom_id res chain seq x y z
N MET A 1 -7.32 21.54 83.22
CA MET A 1 -8.27 21.10 82.17
C MET A 1 -7.51 21.11 80.85
N LYS A 2 -7.21 19.97 80.36
CA LYS A 2 -6.37 19.78 79.14
C LYS A 2 -7.26 19.71 77.92
N MET A 3 -7.05 20.56 76.89
CA MET A 3 -7.63 20.42 75.57
C MET A 3 -6.82 19.45 74.73
N PRO A 4 -7.42 18.57 73.95
CA PRO A 4 -6.67 17.70 73.03
C PRO A 4 -6.45 18.42 71.68
N VAL A 5 -5.26 18.27 71.16
CA VAL A 5 -4.81 18.74 69.88
C VAL A 5 -5.44 17.85 68.79
N ALA A 6 -6.26 18.45 67.94
CA ALA A 6 -6.77 17.76 66.76
C ALA A 6 -5.70 17.71 65.66
N LEU A 7 -5.30 16.51 65.33
CA LEU A 7 -4.37 16.21 64.24
C LEU A 7 -5.13 16.31 62.91
N LEU A 8 -4.93 17.36 62.12
CA LEU A 8 -5.40 17.50 60.75
C LEU A 8 -4.52 16.64 59.86
N LEU A 9 -5.01 15.47 59.48
CA LEU A 9 -4.48 14.68 58.38
C LEU A 9 -4.92 15.32 57.07
N LEU A 10 -4.02 16.05 56.44
CA LEU A 10 -4.14 16.46 55.04
C LEU A 10 -3.88 15.21 54.17
N LEU A 11 -4.95 14.56 53.69
CA LEU A 11 -4.88 13.61 52.59
C LEU A 11 -4.63 14.44 51.32
N ALA A 12 -3.38 14.50 50.90
CA ALA A 12 -3.02 14.90 49.55
C ALA A 12 -3.50 13.79 48.58
N LEU A 13 -4.66 14.00 48.00
CA LEU A 13 -5.10 13.21 46.82
C LEU A 13 -4.22 13.62 45.66
N SER A 14 -3.14 12.90 45.45
CA SER A 14 -2.38 12.93 44.19
C SER A 14 -3.27 12.30 43.12
N ILE A 15 -4.01 13.14 42.40
CA ILE A 15 -4.60 12.79 41.12
C ILE A 15 -3.39 12.59 40.19
N ALA A 16 -2.90 11.35 40.10
CA ALA A 16 -2.07 10.93 38.99
C ALA A 16 -2.97 10.99 37.74
N ILE A 17 -2.86 12.08 37.00
CA ILE A 17 -3.29 12.09 35.61
C ILE A 17 -2.44 11.04 34.95
N ARG A 18 -2.99 9.85 34.79
CA ARG A 18 -2.50 8.91 33.79
C ARG A 18 -2.74 9.62 32.46
N ILE A 19 -1.72 10.27 31.95
CA ILE A 19 -1.57 10.42 30.52
C ILE A 19 -1.40 8.98 30.07
N ASP A 20 -2.50 8.35 29.66
CA ASP A 20 -2.41 7.19 28.80
C ASP A 20 -1.62 7.71 27.60
N ALA A 21 -0.33 7.45 27.59
CA ALA A 21 0.41 7.37 26.36
C ALA A 21 -0.44 6.42 25.52
N GLU A 22 -1.13 6.95 24.51
CA GLU A 22 -1.64 6.16 23.42
C GLU A 22 -0.43 5.42 22.90
N GLY A 23 -0.23 4.26 23.48
CA GLY A 23 0.79 3.34 23.06
C GLY A 23 0.55 3.07 21.59
N SER A 24 1.60 2.92 20.83
CA SER A 24 1.68 2.42 19.46
C SER A 24 0.98 1.06 19.25
N GLY A 25 -0.01 0.73 20.03
CA GLY A 25 -0.84 -0.47 20.01
C GLY A 25 -2.04 -0.39 19.09
N GLY A 26 -2.09 0.48 18.10
CA GLY A 26 -3.30 0.64 17.30
C GLY A 26 -3.24 0.07 15.88
N VAL A 27 -2.14 0.27 15.19
CA VAL A 27 -1.98 -0.16 13.81
C VAL A 27 -1.39 -1.56 13.82
N CYS A 28 -2.04 -2.54 13.19
CA CYS A 28 -1.64 -3.95 13.12
C CYS A 28 -1.88 -4.83 14.38
N ASP A 29 -2.46 -4.34 15.45
CA ASP A 29 -2.96 -5.22 16.53
C ASP A 29 -4.23 -5.98 16.13
N PHE A 30 -4.80 -5.60 15.00
CA PHE A 30 -5.86 -6.30 14.32
C PHE A 30 -5.29 -7.62 13.75
N LYS A 31 -5.31 -8.66 14.56
CA LYS A 31 -5.17 -10.05 14.11
C LYS A 31 -6.56 -10.66 14.12
N PRO A 32 -7.30 -10.64 13.00
CA PRO A 32 -8.46 -11.48 12.89
C PRO A 32 -7.94 -12.89 13.13
N GLY A 33 -8.39 -13.51 14.20
CA GLY A 33 -8.04 -14.89 14.41
C GLY A 33 -8.50 -15.64 13.16
N LEU A 34 -7.58 -16.25 12.42
CA LEU A 34 -7.90 -17.17 11.33
C LEU A 34 -8.55 -18.41 11.95
N LYS A 35 -9.75 -18.22 12.52
CA LYS A 35 -10.52 -19.32 13.07
C LYS A 35 -11.03 -20.16 11.90
N PRO A 36 -10.91 -21.49 11.96
CA PRO A 36 -11.53 -22.36 10.98
C PRO A 36 -13.02 -22.02 10.85
N ARG A 37 -13.50 -21.88 9.63
CA ARG A 37 -14.93 -21.69 9.38
C ARG A 37 -15.68 -22.99 9.68
N PRO A 38 -16.87 -22.92 10.29
CA PRO A 38 -17.63 -24.12 10.63
C PRO A 38 -18.16 -24.90 9.42
N HIS A 39 -18.25 -24.22 8.26
CA HIS A 39 -18.73 -24.82 7.01
C HIS A 39 -17.62 -24.74 5.96
N SER A 40 -17.39 -25.83 5.24
CA SER A 40 -16.40 -25.88 4.17
C SER A 40 -16.92 -26.73 3.02
N VAL A 41 -16.77 -26.25 1.79
CA VAL A 41 -17.05 -27.00 0.57
C VAL A 41 -15.87 -26.89 -0.38
N SER A 42 -15.68 -27.94 -1.18
CA SER A 42 -14.69 -27.93 -2.25
C SER A 42 -15.30 -27.33 -3.54
N ILE A 43 -14.47 -26.60 -4.30
CA ILE A 43 -14.89 -26.12 -5.63
C ILE A 43 -15.27 -27.28 -6.58
N LEU A 44 -14.75 -28.48 -6.32
CA LEU A 44 -15.10 -29.70 -7.07
C LEU A 44 -16.59 -30.06 -6.96
N GLU A 45 -17.23 -29.77 -5.85
CA GLU A 45 -18.65 -30.02 -5.62
C GLU A 45 -19.57 -29.19 -6.54
N PHE A 46 -19.00 -28.14 -7.15
CA PHE A 46 -19.69 -27.27 -8.09
C PHE A 46 -19.28 -27.49 -9.56
N GLY A 47 -18.65 -28.66 -9.83
CA GLY A 47 -18.29 -29.09 -11.17
C GLY A 47 -17.04 -28.43 -11.75
N ALA A 48 -16.20 -27.82 -10.92
CA ALA A 48 -14.94 -27.26 -11.39
C ALA A 48 -13.98 -28.35 -11.86
N VAL A 49 -13.19 -28.02 -12.88
CA VAL A 49 -12.17 -28.90 -13.48
C VAL A 49 -10.81 -28.21 -13.44
N GLY A 50 -9.86 -28.78 -12.70
CA GLY A 50 -8.52 -28.22 -12.46
C GLY A 50 -7.49 -28.55 -13.53
N ASP A 51 -7.86 -28.52 -14.81
CA ASP A 51 -7.03 -28.91 -15.97
C ASP A 51 -6.27 -27.74 -16.64
N GLY A 52 -6.50 -26.51 -16.19
CA GLY A 52 -5.93 -25.29 -16.75
C GLY A 52 -6.54 -24.86 -18.08
N LYS A 53 -7.63 -25.45 -18.53
CA LYS A 53 -8.30 -25.18 -19.80
C LYS A 53 -9.79 -24.93 -19.66
N THR A 54 -10.46 -25.70 -18.82
CA THR A 54 -11.89 -25.54 -18.58
C THR A 54 -12.17 -24.29 -17.79
N LEU A 55 -13.05 -23.43 -18.27
CA LEU A 55 -13.44 -22.20 -17.61
C LEU A 55 -14.32 -22.51 -16.39
N ASN A 56 -13.89 -22.15 -15.21
CA ASN A 56 -14.54 -22.44 -13.93
C ASN A 56 -15.28 -21.24 -13.31
N THR A 57 -15.44 -20.14 -14.03
CA THR A 57 -16.07 -18.91 -13.47
C THR A 57 -17.44 -19.21 -12.84
N LEU A 58 -18.29 -19.98 -13.55
CA LEU A 58 -19.61 -20.36 -13.04
C LEU A 58 -19.52 -21.25 -11.81
N ALA A 59 -18.54 -22.16 -11.74
CA ALA A 59 -18.32 -23.01 -10.55
C ALA A 59 -17.95 -22.18 -9.32
N PHE A 60 -17.06 -21.18 -9.47
CA PHE A 60 -16.74 -20.23 -8.39
C PHE A 60 -17.97 -19.43 -7.96
N GLN A 61 -18.73 -18.87 -8.92
CA GLN A 61 -19.92 -18.09 -8.63
C GLN A 61 -20.98 -18.91 -7.91
N ASN A 62 -21.26 -20.13 -8.35
CA ASN A 62 -22.22 -21.04 -7.72
C ASN A 62 -21.79 -21.46 -6.30
N ALA A 63 -20.50 -21.77 -6.10
CA ALA A 63 -19.97 -22.10 -4.79
C ALA A 63 -20.13 -20.95 -3.81
N ILE A 64 -19.77 -19.73 -4.22
CA ILE A 64 -19.88 -18.53 -3.38
C ILE A 64 -21.35 -18.19 -3.10
N PHE A 65 -22.23 -18.32 -4.09
CA PHE A 65 -23.67 -18.15 -3.89
C PHE A 65 -24.24 -19.14 -2.86
N TYR A 66 -23.86 -20.41 -2.92
CA TYR A 66 -24.23 -21.41 -1.93
C TYR A 66 -23.70 -21.04 -0.53
N LEU A 67 -22.42 -20.67 -0.44
CA LEU A 67 -21.74 -20.35 0.82
C LEU A 67 -22.28 -19.09 1.49
N LYS A 68 -22.87 -18.16 0.74
CA LYS A 68 -23.55 -16.97 1.26
C LYS A 68 -24.66 -17.32 2.28
N SER A 69 -25.27 -18.51 2.18
CA SER A 69 -26.31 -18.98 3.13
C SER A 69 -25.76 -19.32 4.53
N PHE A 70 -24.44 -19.25 4.73
CA PHE A 70 -23.79 -19.52 6.01
C PHE A 70 -23.21 -18.28 6.68
N THR A 71 -23.44 -17.10 6.10
CA THR A 71 -22.90 -15.82 6.59
C THR A 71 -23.28 -15.56 8.05
N ASP A 72 -24.52 -15.85 8.43
CA ASP A 72 -25.07 -15.71 9.79
C ASP A 72 -24.83 -16.93 10.69
N LYS A 73 -24.16 -17.97 10.19
CA LYS A 73 -23.87 -19.23 10.86
C LYS A 73 -22.37 -19.43 11.17
N GLY A 74 -21.64 -18.35 11.33
CA GLY A 74 -20.19 -18.36 11.59
C GLY A 74 -19.33 -18.34 10.34
N GLY A 75 -19.92 -18.15 9.16
CA GLY A 75 -19.23 -18.07 7.89
C GLY A 75 -18.87 -19.43 7.28
N ALA A 76 -18.17 -19.38 6.15
CA ALA A 76 -17.84 -20.57 5.39
C ALA A 76 -16.46 -20.48 4.71
N GLN A 77 -15.95 -21.61 4.27
CA GLN A 77 -14.73 -21.76 3.50
C GLN A 77 -15.02 -22.35 2.12
N LEU A 78 -14.51 -21.70 1.09
CA LEU A 78 -14.37 -22.28 -0.23
C LEU A 78 -12.96 -22.87 -0.35
N TYR A 79 -12.87 -24.18 -0.42
CA TYR A 79 -11.61 -24.90 -0.54
C TYR A 79 -11.30 -25.18 -2.00
N VAL A 80 -10.08 -24.79 -2.42
CA VAL A 80 -9.56 -25.01 -3.76
C VAL A 80 -8.41 -26.00 -3.67
N PRO A 81 -8.61 -27.26 -4.10
CA PRO A 81 -7.57 -28.30 -4.05
C PRO A 81 -6.49 -28.08 -5.13
N PRO A 82 -5.39 -28.90 -5.10
CA PRO A 82 -4.35 -28.86 -6.13
C PRO A 82 -4.93 -28.99 -7.53
N GLY A 83 -4.42 -28.20 -8.47
CA GLY A 83 -4.88 -28.12 -9.86
C GLY A 83 -4.72 -26.74 -10.45
N LYS A 84 -5.03 -26.59 -11.74
CA LYS A 84 -5.01 -25.30 -12.44
C LYS A 84 -6.43 -24.88 -12.79
N TRP A 85 -6.95 -23.88 -12.10
CA TRP A 85 -8.34 -23.45 -12.12
C TRP A 85 -8.50 -22.21 -12.98
N LEU A 86 -8.67 -22.38 -14.30
CA LEU A 86 -8.88 -21.25 -15.23
C LEU A 86 -10.24 -20.58 -14.93
N THR A 87 -10.22 -19.25 -14.75
CA THR A 87 -11.45 -18.49 -14.46
C THR A 87 -11.37 -17.06 -15.01
N GLY A 88 -12.50 -16.47 -15.29
CA GLY A 88 -12.67 -15.03 -15.41
C GLY A 88 -12.94 -14.38 -14.05
N SER A 89 -13.44 -13.15 -14.07
CA SER A 89 -13.74 -12.37 -12.87
C SER A 89 -14.85 -13.01 -12.02
N PHE A 90 -14.67 -13.05 -10.69
CA PHE A 90 -15.71 -13.46 -9.74
C PHE A 90 -15.65 -12.64 -8.45
N SER A 91 -16.76 -12.63 -7.71
CA SER A 91 -16.91 -11.85 -6.48
C SER A 91 -17.09 -12.74 -5.26
N LEU A 92 -16.44 -12.38 -4.16
CA LEU A 92 -16.57 -13.03 -2.86
C LEU A 92 -17.82 -12.54 -2.11
N THR A 93 -18.06 -13.08 -0.93
CA THR A 93 -19.13 -12.67 0.00
C THR A 93 -18.56 -12.47 1.40
N SER A 94 -19.29 -11.77 2.27
CA SER A 94 -18.87 -11.59 3.67
C SER A 94 -18.78 -12.92 4.43
N HIS A 95 -17.93 -12.94 5.45
CA HIS A 95 -17.66 -14.10 6.31
C HIS A 95 -17.20 -15.34 5.54
N LEU A 96 -16.42 -15.11 4.47
CA LEU A 96 -15.90 -16.16 3.61
C LEU A 96 -14.38 -16.28 3.74
N THR A 97 -13.89 -17.49 3.80
CA THR A 97 -12.49 -17.84 3.57
C THR A 97 -12.36 -18.51 2.20
N LEU A 98 -11.62 -17.91 1.28
CA LEU A 98 -11.13 -18.57 0.07
C LEU A 98 -9.77 -19.21 0.42
N PHE A 99 -9.72 -20.53 0.46
CA PHE A 99 -8.52 -21.26 0.85
C PHE A 99 -7.94 -22.04 -0.35
N LEU A 100 -6.69 -21.74 -0.70
CA LEU A 100 -5.96 -22.41 -1.78
C LEU A 100 -4.94 -23.39 -1.17
N GLU A 101 -5.13 -24.68 -1.40
CA GLU A 101 -4.19 -25.71 -0.98
C GLU A 101 -2.86 -25.61 -1.74
N LYS A 102 -1.82 -26.19 -1.20
CA LYS A 102 -0.52 -26.30 -1.88
C LYS A 102 -0.68 -26.97 -3.24
N GLY A 103 -0.22 -26.31 -4.29
CA GLY A 103 -0.37 -26.78 -5.69
C GLY A 103 -1.70 -26.36 -6.34
N ALA A 104 -2.59 -25.67 -5.63
CA ALA A 104 -3.72 -24.99 -6.26
C ALA A 104 -3.25 -23.72 -6.97
N VAL A 105 -3.66 -23.51 -8.21
CA VAL A 105 -3.35 -22.32 -9.00
C VAL A 105 -4.65 -21.79 -9.62
N ILE A 106 -5.12 -20.63 -9.18
CA ILE A 106 -6.18 -19.88 -9.88
C ILE A 106 -5.52 -19.16 -11.05
N LEU A 107 -5.96 -19.45 -12.27
CA LEU A 107 -5.47 -18.84 -13.50
C LEU A 107 -6.47 -17.82 -14.03
N GLY A 108 -6.05 -16.58 -14.23
CA GLY A 108 -6.83 -15.56 -14.92
C GLY A 108 -6.95 -15.88 -16.41
N SER A 109 -8.16 -15.75 -16.97
CA SER A 109 -8.38 -15.98 -18.40
C SER A 109 -7.64 -14.93 -19.25
N GLN A 110 -7.09 -15.35 -20.36
CA GLN A 110 -6.50 -14.45 -21.36
C GLN A 110 -7.54 -13.92 -22.38
N ASP A 111 -8.80 -14.33 -22.26
CA ASP A 111 -9.90 -13.81 -23.06
C ASP A 111 -10.58 -12.65 -22.28
N PRO A 112 -10.56 -11.40 -22.80
CA PRO A 112 -11.14 -10.25 -22.12
C PRO A 112 -12.66 -10.34 -21.96
N SER A 113 -13.35 -11.17 -22.74
CA SER A 113 -14.81 -11.38 -22.61
C SER A 113 -15.19 -12.14 -21.33
N HIS A 114 -14.22 -12.78 -20.66
CA HIS A 114 -14.42 -13.45 -19.38
C HIS A 114 -14.27 -12.50 -18.17
N TRP A 115 -14.01 -11.21 -18.41
CA TRP A 115 -13.82 -10.21 -17.37
C TRP A 115 -14.94 -9.16 -17.46
N ASP A 116 -15.71 -9.04 -16.40
CA ASP A 116 -16.76 -8.05 -16.33
C ASP A 116 -16.20 -6.62 -16.39
N LEU A 117 -17.02 -5.67 -16.80
CA LEU A 117 -16.70 -4.25 -16.73
C LEU A 117 -17.30 -3.62 -15.48
N ALA A 118 -16.54 -2.70 -14.89
CA ALA A 118 -16.97 -1.88 -13.78
C ALA A 118 -16.86 -0.39 -14.13
N ASP A 119 -17.66 0.42 -13.45
CA ASP A 119 -17.52 1.87 -13.50
C ASP A 119 -16.20 2.31 -12.82
N PRO A 120 -15.71 3.50 -13.13
CA PRO A 120 -14.56 4.07 -12.44
C PRO A 120 -14.76 4.15 -10.93
N LEU A 121 -13.66 4.11 -10.20
CA LEU A 121 -13.69 4.41 -8.77
C LEU A 121 -14.12 5.88 -8.55
N PRO A 122 -15.04 6.17 -7.64
CA PRO A 122 -15.54 7.53 -7.42
C PRO A 122 -14.45 8.57 -7.15
N SER A 123 -13.38 8.19 -6.42
CA SER A 123 -12.23 9.06 -6.14
C SER A 123 -11.30 9.30 -7.33
N TYR A 124 -11.56 8.69 -8.48
CA TYR A 124 -10.78 8.83 -9.72
C TYR A 124 -11.54 9.44 -10.88
N GLY A 125 -12.89 9.32 -10.90
CA GLY A 125 -13.76 9.87 -11.93
C GLY A 125 -13.65 9.20 -13.29
N ARG A 126 -12.59 8.43 -13.53
CA ARG A 126 -12.32 7.69 -14.78
C ARG A 126 -11.52 6.42 -14.50
N GLY A 127 -11.35 5.57 -15.49
CA GLY A 127 -10.38 4.48 -15.41
C GLY A 127 -8.95 5.02 -15.22
N ILE A 128 -8.16 4.34 -14.43
CA ILE A 128 -6.83 4.83 -14.03
C ILE A 128 -5.90 4.97 -15.24
N GLU A 129 -5.92 4.01 -16.17
CA GLU A 129 -5.05 4.01 -17.36
C GLU A 129 -5.72 4.62 -18.58
N LEU A 130 -7.04 4.38 -18.74
CA LEU A 130 -7.83 4.81 -19.89
C LEU A 130 -9.12 5.49 -19.42
N PRO A 131 -9.68 6.45 -20.18
CA PRO A 131 -10.97 7.05 -19.88
C PRO A 131 -12.10 6.00 -19.82
N GLY A 132 -13.15 6.29 -19.05
CA GLY A 132 -14.34 5.46 -18.98
C GLY A 132 -14.19 4.24 -18.07
N LYS A 133 -14.78 3.13 -18.46
CA LYS A 133 -14.84 1.90 -17.65
C LYS A 133 -13.49 1.22 -17.47
N ARG A 134 -13.47 0.28 -16.54
CA ARG A 134 -12.33 -0.60 -16.27
C ARG A 134 -12.80 -2.05 -16.22
N TYR A 135 -11.90 -2.99 -16.48
CA TYR A 135 -12.19 -4.39 -16.20
C TYR A 135 -12.22 -4.61 -14.67
N ARG A 136 -13.16 -5.43 -14.22
CA ARG A 136 -13.17 -5.92 -12.84
C ARG A 136 -11.96 -6.83 -12.60
N SER A 137 -11.51 -6.84 -11.38
CA SER A 137 -10.39 -7.70 -10.97
C SER A 137 -10.74 -9.19 -11.04
N LEU A 138 -9.76 -10.08 -11.01
CA LEU A 138 -10.00 -11.52 -11.04
C LEU A 138 -10.84 -11.95 -9.83
N ILE A 139 -10.45 -11.48 -8.64
CA ILE A 139 -11.16 -11.72 -7.38
C ILE A 139 -11.59 -10.37 -6.81
N ASN A 140 -12.89 -10.23 -6.58
CA ASN A 140 -13.49 -8.97 -6.15
C ASN A 140 -14.22 -9.13 -4.81
N GLY A 141 -14.17 -8.07 -4.00
CA GLY A 141 -15.04 -7.90 -2.83
C GLY A 141 -15.59 -6.49 -2.80
N ASP A 142 -16.88 -6.33 -2.62
CA ASP A 142 -17.52 -5.02 -2.51
C ASP A 142 -18.43 -4.98 -1.30
N MET A 143 -18.22 -4.00 -0.40
CA MET A 143 -18.94 -3.83 0.87
C MET A 143 -18.97 -5.11 1.72
N LEU A 144 -17.83 -5.81 1.78
CA LEU A 144 -17.72 -7.07 2.53
C LEU A 144 -17.16 -6.84 3.92
N THR A 145 -17.50 -7.76 4.82
CA THR A 145 -16.94 -7.82 6.17
C THR A 145 -16.42 -9.23 6.45
N ASP A 146 -15.25 -9.32 7.12
CA ASP A 146 -14.64 -10.57 7.55
C ASP A 146 -14.38 -11.54 6.40
N VAL A 147 -13.49 -11.13 5.49
CA VAL A 147 -13.09 -11.90 4.31
C VAL A 147 -11.62 -12.30 4.40
N VAL A 148 -11.35 -13.56 4.14
CA VAL A 148 -10.00 -14.11 4.17
C VAL A 148 -9.68 -14.77 2.83
N VAL A 149 -8.60 -14.35 2.18
CA VAL A 149 -8.01 -15.02 1.02
C VAL A 149 -6.66 -15.58 1.47
N THR A 150 -6.58 -16.89 1.64
CA THR A 150 -5.41 -17.53 2.23
C THR A 150 -5.17 -18.93 1.67
N GLY A 151 -4.14 -19.60 2.14
CA GLY A 151 -3.87 -20.97 1.70
C GLY A 151 -2.66 -21.59 2.37
N ASP A 152 -2.25 -22.72 1.83
CA ASP A 152 -0.99 -23.37 2.10
C ASP A 152 -0.04 -23.18 0.91
N ASN A 153 0.37 -21.92 0.69
CA ASN A 153 1.24 -21.52 -0.43
C ASN A 153 0.66 -21.84 -1.83
N GLY A 154 -0.67 -21.79 -1.98
CA GLY A 154 -1.33 -21.80 -3.29
C GLY A 154 -1.05 -20.52 -4.06
N SER A 155 -1.39 -20.50 -5.35
CA SER A 155 -1.03 -19.39 -6.23
C SER A 155 -2.23 -18.79 -6.95
N ILE A 156 -2.14 -17.50 -7.27
CA ILE A 156 -3.04 -16.77 -8.14
C ILE A 156 -2.20 -16.18 -9.27
N ASP A 157 -2.38 -16.66 -10.50
CA ASP A 157 -1.63 -16.23 -11.68
C ASP A 157 -2.57 -15.49 -12.64
N GLY A 158 -2.30 -14.21 -12.84
CA GLY A 158 -3.10 -13.36 -13.71
C GLY A 158 -2.88 -13.60 -15.20
N GLN A 159 -1.88 -14.38 -15.58
CA GLN A 159 -1.48 -14.57 -16.97
C GLN A 159 -1.33 -13.25 -17.75
N GLY A 160 -0.73 -12.24 -17.09
CA GLY A 160 -0.76 -10.82 -17.48
C GLY A 160 -0.11 -10.47 -18.80
N SER A 161 0.70 -11.36 -19.40
CA SER A 161 1.46 -11.05 -20.61
C SER A 161 0.59 -10.51 -21.76
N VAL A 162 -0.57 -11.10 -21.99
CA VAL A 162 -1.51 -10.64 -23.04
C VAL A 162 -2.03 -9.22 -22.75
N TRP A 163 -2.26 -8.90 -21.49
CA TRP A 163 -2.70 -7.57 -21.06
C TRP A 163 -1.58 -6.52 -21.20
N TRP A 164 -0.31 -6.92 -20.99
CA TRP A 164 0.85 -6.05 -21.21
C TRP A 164 1.04 -5.75 -22.68
N ASP A 165 0.95 -6.75 -23.55
CA ASP A 165 1.03 -6.59 -25.00
C ASP A 165 -0.09 -5.65 -25.53
N TRP A 166 -1.32 -5.82 -25.05
CA TRP A 166 -2.42 -4.93 -25.42
C TRP A 166 -2.25 -3.50 -24.88
N PHE A 167 -1.70 -3.35 -23.69
CA PHE A 167 -1.42 -2.05 -23.12
C PHE A 167 -0.35 -1.31 -23.95
N GLU A 168 0.78 -1.95 -24.24
CA GLU A 168 1.88 -1.38 -25.01
C GLU A 168 1.48 -1.07 -26.47
N SER A 169 0.70 -1.95 -27.09
CA SER A 169 0.14 -1.75 -28.45
C SER A 169 -1.03 -0.75 -28.48
N ARG A 170 -1.49 -0.23 -27.32
CA ARG A 170 -2.65 0.68 -27.18
C ARG A 170 -3.94 0.09 -27.79
N SER A 171 -4.11 -1.22 -27.73
CA SER A 171 -5.29 -1.91 -28.25
C SER A 171 -6.40 -2.12 -27.22
N LEU A 172 -6.18 -1.73 -25.96
CA LEU A 172 -7.18 -1.79 -24.90
C LEU A 172 -8.23 -0.66 -25.04
N ASN A 173 -9.50 -1.02 -24.82
CA ASN A 173 -10.59 -0.06 -24.74
C ASN A 173 -10.90 0.41 -23.31
N TYR A 174 -10.44 -0.34 -22.30
CA TYR A 174 -10.70 -0.10 -20.87
C TYR A 174 -9.42 -0.33 -20.07
N SER A 175 -9.33 0.28 -18.88
CA SER A 175 -8.22 0.05 -17.97
C SER A 175 -8.12 -1.41 -17.57
N ARG A 176 -6.89 -1.91 -17.49
CA ARG A 176 -6.59 -3.31 -17.19
C ARG A 176 -7.15 -3.75 -15.83
N PRO A 177 -7.47 -5.04 -15.68
CA PRO A 177 -7.91 -5.59 -14.40
C PRO A 177 -6.74 -5.74 -13.42
N HIS A 178 -7.07 -5.86 -12.13
CA HIS A 178 -6.15 -6.28 -11.08
C HIS A 178 -6.35 -7.76 -10.73
N LEU A 179 -5.51 -8.34 -9.87
CA LEU A 179 -5.74 -9.71 -9.39
C LEU A 179 -6.79 -9.74 -8.29
N VAL A 180 -6.58 -8.98 -7.21
CA VAL A 180 -7.49 -8.95 -6.07
C VAL A 180 -7.83 -7.50 -5.76
N GLU A 181 -9.11 -7.18 -5.73
CA GLU A 181 -9.60 -5.86 -5.36
C GLU A 181 -10.73 -5.97 -4.34
N PHE A 182 -10.57 -5.23 -3.26
CA PHE A 182 -11.62 -5.04 -2.28
C PHE A 182 -12.03 -3.57 -2.27
N THR A 183 -13.32 -3.30 -2.43
CA THR A 183 -13.90 -1.95 -2.32
C THR A 183 -14.80 -1.86 -1.10
N SER A 184 -14.68 -0.76 -0.34
CA SER A 184 -15.55 -0.46 0.81
C SER A 184 -15.70 -1.62 1.81
N SER A 185 -14.66 -2.44 1.95
CA SER A 185 -14.70 -3.66 2.75
C SER A 185 -13.93 -3.50 4.06
N GLU A 186 -14.31 -4.29 5.06
CA GLU A 186 -13.75 -4.23 6.40
C GLU A 186 -13.30 -5.62 6.88
N HIS A 187 -12.22 -5.65 7.67
CA HIS A 187 -11.65 -6.90 8.20
C HIS A 187 -11.26 -7.88 7.09
N VAL A 188 -10.35 -7.44 6.23
CA VAL A 188 -9.85 -8.21 5.09
C VAL A 188 -8.47 -8.77 5.40
N VAL A 189 -8.28 -10.07 5.14
CA VAL A 189 -6.97 -10.72 5.27
C VAL A 189 -6.58 -11.36 3.94
N VAL A 190 -5.37 -11.07 3.49
CA VAL A 190 -4.72 -11.75 2.36
C VAL A 190 -3.40 -12.33 2.85
N SER A 191 -3.26 -13.66 2.87
CA SER A 191 -2.07 -14.26 3.49
C SER A 191 -1.67 -15.61 2.90
N ASN A 192 -0.41 -16.00 3.11
CA ASN A 192 0.12 -17.33 2.80
C ASN A 192 -0.08 -17.77 1.33
N LEU A 193 0.03 -16.85 0.39
CA LEU A 193 -0.22 -17.08 -1.03
C LEU A 193 0.91 -16.52 -1.90
N THR A 194 0.97 -17.03 -3.14
CA THR A 194 1.83 -16.50 -4.20
C THR A 194 0.99 -15.86 -5.29
N PHE A 195 1.30 -14.61 -5.63
CA PHE A 195 0.66 -13.84 -6.71
C PHE A 195 1.63 -13.72 -7.87
N LEU A 196 1.17 -14.07 -9.07
CA LEU A 196 2.00 -14.11 -10.27
C LEU A 196 1.35 -13.31 -11.40
N ASN A 197 2.20 -12.60 -12.16
CA ASN A 197 1.86 -12.02 -13.46
C ASN A 197 0.52 -11.26 -13.48
N ALA A 198 0.34 -10.34 -12.56
CA ALA A 198 -0.86 -9.49 -12.55
C ALA A 198 -0.98 -8.71 -13.86
N PRO A 199 -2.17 -8.56 -14.44
CA PRO A 199 -2.38 -7.66 -15.57
C PRO A 199 -1.97 -6.22 -15.28
N ALA A 200 -2.31 -5.70 -14.08
CA ALA A 200 -1.88 -4.39 -13.54
C ALA A 200 -1.48 -4.52 -12.06
N TYR A 201 -2.37 -4.31 -11.10
CA TYR A 201 -2.06 -4.41 -9.66
C TYR A 201 -2.32 -5.83 -9.13
N ASN A 202 -1.56 -6.25 -8.11
CA ASN A 202 -1.79 -7.55 -7.49
C ASN A 202 -2.85 -7.47 -6.41
N ILE A 203 -2.71 -6.60 -5.40
CA ILE A 203 -3.66 -6.46 -4.29
C ILE A 203 -4.01 -4.98 -4.13
N HIS A 204 -5.29 -4.66 -4.29
CA HIS A 204 -5.82 -3.30 -4.29
C HIS A 204 -6.99 -3.15 -3.30
N PRO A 205 -6.74 -2.90 -2.02
CA PRO A 205 -7.78 -2.48 -1.09
C PRO A 205 -8.11 -1.00 -1.31
N VAL A 206 -9.36 -0.72 -1.66
CA VAL A 206 -9.89 0.63 -1.94
C VAL A 206 -11.02 0.93 -0.98
N TYR A 207 -10.99 2.09 -0.32
CA TYR A 207 -12.00 2.49 0.68
C TYR A 207 -12.19 1.44 1.80
N CYS A 208 -11.16 0.65 2.06
CA CYS A 208 -11.21 -0.42 3.05
C CYS A 208 -10.74 0.04 4.43
N SER A 209 -11.08 -0.75 5.44
CA SER A 209 -10.56 -0.60 6.81
C SER A 209 -10.15 -1.96 7.39
N ASN A 210 -9.16 -1.96 8.28
CA ASN A 210 -8.68 -3.17 8.94
C ASN A 210 -8.24 -4.25 7.93
N VAL A 211 -7.21 -3.93 7.12
CA VAL A 211 -6.68 -4.81 6.09
C VAL A 211 -5.32 -5.37 6.52
N LEU A 212 -5.18 -6.68 6.51
CA LEU A 212 -3.92 -7.37 6.76
C LEU A 212 -3.45 -8.11 5.50
N VAL A 213 -2.26 -7.77 5.02
CA VAL A 213 -1.54 -8.52 3.96
C VAL A 213 -0.27 -9.07 4.57
N GLN A 214 -0.17 -10.39 4.70
CA GLN A 214 0.91 -11.04 5.45
C GLN A 214 1.41 -12.31 4.79
N ASN A 215 2.73 -12.54 4.85
CA ASN A 215 3.36 -13.77 4.38
C ASN A 215 2.95 -14.13 2.95
N ILE A 216 3.07 -13.15 2.04
CA ILE A 216 2.79 -13.34 0.62
C ILE A 216 4.06 -13.18 -0.22
N SER A 217 4.02 -13.79 -1.40
CA SER A 217 5.03 -13.60 -2.44
C SER A 217 4.36 -13.05 -3.68
N ILE A 218 4.85 -11.90 -4.18
CA ILE A 218 4.37 -11.31 -5.44
C ILE A 218 5.51 -11.30 -6.44
N SER A 219 5.25 -11.78 -7.67
CA SER A 219 6.25 -11.79 -8.74
C SER A 219 5.63 -11.47 -10.10
N ALA A 220 6.25 -10.50 -10.79
CA ALA A 220 6.03 -10.22 -12.21
C ALA A 220 7.38 -9.94 -12.89
N PRO A 221 7.54 -10.20 -14.21
CA PRO A 221 8.75 -9.86 -14.94
C PRO A 221 9.11 -8.38 -14.81
N GLY A 222 10.40 -8.06 -14.80
CA GLY A 222 10.87 -6.67 -14.69
C GLY A 222 10.44 -5.76 -15.84
N GLY A 223 10.11 -6.33 -17.00
CA GLY A 223 9.55 -5.59 -18.15
C GLY A 223 8.03 -5.50 -18.18
N SER A 224 7.33 -6.00 -17.17
CA SER A 224 5.86 -5.90 -17.13
C SER A 224 5.42 -4.44 -16.86
N PRO A 225 4.70 -3.79 -17.80
CA PRO A 225 4.42 -2.37 -17.71
C PRO A 225 3.43 -2.04 -16.59
N TYR A 226 3.80 -1.12 -15.71
CA TYR A 226 2.98 -0.62 -14.60
C TYR A 226 2.34 -1.72 -13.73
N THR A 227 3.03 -2.86 -13.58
CA THR A 227 2.59 -3.89 -12.63
C THR A 227 2.99 -3.47 -11.23
N ILE A 228 2.01 -3.33 -10.35
CA ILE A 228 2.19 -2.89 -8.96
C ILE A 228 1.88 -4.05 -8.00
N GLY A 229 2.62 -4.10 -6.89
CA GLY A 229 2.42 -5.12 -5.88
C GLY A 229 1.17 -4.88 -5.03
N ILE A 230 1.27 -4.03 -4.01
CA ILE A 230 0.15 -3.75 -3.10
C ILE A 230 -0.16 -2.26 -3.12
N VAL A 231 -1.45 -1.93 -3.26
CA VAL A 231 -1.91 -0.54 -3.39
C VAL A 231 -2.98 -0.23 -2.34
N PRO A 232 -2.61 0.16 -1.12
CA PRO A 232 -3.57 0.79 -0.21
C PRO A 232 -4.08 2.10 -0.80
N ASP A 233 -5.40 2.19 -1.04
CA ASP A 233 -6.01 3.33 -1.69
C ASP A 233 -7.22 3.83 -0.89
N SER A 234 -7.19 5.08 -0.46
CA SER A 234 -8.28 5.67 0.34
C SER A 234 -8.71 4.77 1.52
N SER A 235 -7.75 4.04 2.10
CA SER A 235 -7.98 2.98 3.08
C SER A 235 -7.27 3.28 4.40
N ASN A 236 -7.77 2.74 5.50
CA ASN A 236 -7.21 2.98 6.82
C ASN A 236 -6.96 1.69 7.61
N ASN A 237 -6.01 1.75 8.54
CA ASN A 237 -5.55 0.63 9.33
C ASN A 237 -5.15 -0.56 8.45
N VAL A 238 -4.10 -0.36 7.64
CA VAL A 238 -3.59 -1.34 6.68
C VAL A 238 -2.22 -1.82 7.13
N CYS A 239 -2.07 -3.13 7.26
CA CYS A 239 -0.82 -3.79 7.62
C CYS A 239 -0.28 -4.62 6.48
N ILE A 240 0.98 -4.41 6.14
CA ILE A 240 1.71 -5.18 5.13
C ILE A 240 2.98 -5.71 5.79
N GLU A 241 3.06 -7.02 5.97
CA GLU A 241 4.18 -7.59 6.72
C GLU A 241 4.66 -8.94 6.18
N ASP A 242 5.91 -9.29 6.52
CA ASP A 242 6.52 -10.61 6.27
C ASP A 242 6.42 -11.05 4.80
N SER A 243 6.58 -10.12 3.85
CA SER A 243 6.24 -10.37 2.45
C SER A 243 7.39 -10.07 1.49
N LEU A 244 7.38 -10.74 0.32
CA LEU A 244 8.35 -10.58 -0.74
C LEU A 244 7.66 -10.09 -2.01
N ILE A 245 8.07 -8.92 -2.53
CA ILE A 245 7.42 -8.29 -3.69
C ILE A 245 8.47 -7.94 -4.74
N LYS A 246 8.31 -8.50 -5.95
CA LYS A 246 9.17 -8.25 -7.12
C LYS A 246 8.30 -7.98 -8.33
N VAL A 247 8.32 -6.74 -8.82
CA VAL A 247 7.43 -6.29 -9.90
C VAL A 247 8.13 -5.36 -10.88
N GLY A 248 7.48 -5.12 -12.02
CA GLY A 248 7.99 -4.23 -13.05
C GLY A 248 7.94 -2.76 -12.66
N TYR A 249 6.93 -2.33 -11.89
CA TYR A 249 6.74 -0.95 -11.48
C TYR A 249 6.78 -0.79 -9.94
N ASP A 250 5.86 -0.11 -9.28
CA ASP A 250 5.93 0.10 -7.83
C ASP A 250 5.68 -1.19 -7.03
N ALA A 251 6.52 -1.49 -6.03
CA ALA A 251 6.26 -2.67 -5.20
C ALA A 251 5.15 -2.43 -4.19
N ILE A 252 5.15 -1.31 -3.48
CA ILE A 252 4.04 -0.85 -2.64
C ILE A 252 3.76 0.60 -3.01
N SER A 253 2.50 0.93 -3.32
CA SER A 253 2.11 2.29 -3.72
C SER A 253 0.88 2.74 -2.95
N LEU A 254 1.03 3.76 -2.10
CA LEU A 254 -0.07 4.35 -1.33
C LEU A 254 -0.75 5.42 -2.17
N LYS A 255 -2.07 5.34 -2.30
CA LYS A 255 -2.89 6.25 -3.11
C LYS A 255 -4.11 6.72 -2.34
N SER A 256 -4.75 7.81 -2.77
CA SER A 256 -5.99 8.32 -2.17
C SER A 256 -6.78 9.21 -3.13
N GLY A 257 -6.95 8.74 -4.37
CA GLY A 257 -7.76 9.42 -5.36
C GLY A 257 -7.04 10.52 -6.14
N TRP A 258 -7.69 11.02 -7.17
CA TRP A 258 -7.12 11.81 -8.27
C TRP A 258 -7.80 13.16 -8.42
N ASP A 259 -7.07 14.26 -8.18
CA ASP A 259 -7.46 15.66 -8.29
C ASP A 259 -8.85 15.96 -7.66
N GLU A 260 -9.73 16.67 -8.34
CA GLU A 260 -11.04 17.05 -7.82
C GLU A 260 -11.89 15.86 -7.38
N TYR A 261 -11.76 14.71 -8.01
CA TYR A 261 -12.49 13.50 -7.60
C TYR A 261 -11.98 12.97 -6.25
N GLY A 262 -10.67 12.94 -6.05
CA GLY A 262 -10.07 12.55 -4.78
C GLY A 262 -10.32 13.58 -3.68
N ILE A 263 -10.26 14.87 -4.00
CA ILE A 263 -10.58 15.97 -3.07
C ILE A 263 -12.05 15.88 -2.63
N ALA A 264 -12.98 15.73 -3.58
CA ALA A 264 -14.41 15.66 -3.30
C ALA A 264 -14.80 14.38 -2.53
N TYR A 265 -14.10 13.26 -2.79
CA TYR A 265 -14.33 12.01 -2.08
C TYR A 265 -13.83 12.07 -0.63
N ASP A 266 -12.83 12.88 -0.35
CA ASP A 266 -12.28 13.22 0.98
C ASP A 266 -12.02 12.00 1.87
N ARG A 267 -11.38 10.97 1.31
CA ARG A 267 -11.02 9.77 2.05
C ARG A 267 -9.52 9.50 1.97
N PRO A 268 -8.77 9.78 3.03
CA PRO A 268 -7.33 9.58 3.05
C PRO A 268 -6.95 8.10 3.18
N THR A 269 -5.76 7.77 2.68
CA THR A 269 -5.03 6.59 3.12
C THR A 269 -4.26 6.93 4.39
N LYS A 270 -4.55 6.24 5.48
CA LYS A 270 -3.96 6.55 6.78
C LYS A 270 -3.79 5.32 7.67
N ASP A 271 -2.94 5.49 8.70
CA ASP A 271 -2.68 4.45 9.69
C ASP A 271 -2.20 3.16 8.97
N VAL A 272 -1.12 3.29 8.19
CA VAL A 272 -0.53 2.18 7.42
C VAL A 272 0.79 1.76 8.05
N HIS A 273 0.97 0.46 8.27
CA HIS A 273 2.21 -0.10 8.77
C HIS A 273 2.79 -1.11 7.78
N ILE A 274 4.01 -0.88 7.33
CA ILE A 274 4.77 -1.74 6.42
C ILE A 274 6.00 -2.22 7.14
N ARG A 275 6.16 -3.54 7.33
CA ARG A 275 7.31 -4.05 8.08
C ARG A 275 7.78 -5.43 7.64
N ARG A 276 9.08 -5.68 7.79
CA ARG A 276 9.73 -6.96 7.46
C ARG A 276 9.41 -7.43 6.04
N VAL A 277 9.54 -6.50 5.07
CA VAL A 277 9.29 -6.79 3.66
C VAL A 277 10.58 -6.72 2.85
N TYR A 278 10.66 -7.56 1.82
CA TYR A 278 11.68 -7.50 0.78
C TYR A 278 11.06 -6.99 -0.51
N LEU A 279 11.60 -5.90 -1.05
CA LEU A 279 11.05 -5.21 -2.21
C LEU A 279 12.05 -5.14 -3.36
N GLN A 280 11.55 -5.30 -4.59
CA GLN A 280 12.25 -5.07 -5.83
C GLN A 280 11.31 -4.45 -6.85
N SER A 281 11.71 -3.31 -7.43
CA SER A 281 10.98 -2.55 -8.44
C SER A 281 11.91 -2.20 -9.59
N THR A 282 11.62 -2.69 -10.80
CA THR A 282 12.55 -2.54 -11.92
C THR A 282 12.52 -1.15 -12.54
N SER A 283 11.35 -0.53 -12.70
CA SER A 283 11.19 0.78 -13.35
C SER A 283 10.46 1.83 -12.50
N GLY A 284 9.81 1.42 -11.43
CA GLY A 284 9.14 2.29 -10.47
C GLY A 284 9.89 2.42 -9.15
N SER A 285 9.16 2.60 -8.08
CA SER A 285 9.68 2.72 -6.72
C SER A 285 9.34 1.51 -5.87
N SER A 286 10.26 1.15 -4.98
CA SER A 286 9.97 0.07 -4.03
C SER A 286 8.86 0.47 -3.05
N ILE A 287 8.85 1.73 -2.61
CA ILE A 287 7.71 2.32 -1.89
C ILE A 287 7.40 3.68 -2.51
N ALA A 288 6.17 3.88 -2.96
CA ALA A 288 5.68 5.12 -3.52
C ALA A 288 4.53 5.70 -2.69
N PHE A 289 4.54 7.00 -2.51
CA PHE A 289 3.45 7.79 -1.95
C PHE A 289 2.91 8.68 -3.06
N GLY A 290 1.69 8.39 -3.53
CA GLY A 290 1.09 9.07 -4.69
C GLY A 290 1.49 8.36 -6.02
N SER A 291 1.36 9.06 -7.20
CA SER A 291 1.01 10.48 -7.40
C SER A 291 -0.46 10.84 -7.12
N GLU A 292 -1.38 9.88 -7.19
CA GLU A 292 -2.79 10.09 -6.89
C GLU A 292 -2.98 10.10 -5.36
N MET A 293 -2.93 11.30 -4.74
CA MET A 293 -2.91 11.48 -3.28
C MET A 293 -3.89 12.57 -2.81
N SER A 294 -4.91 12.86 -3.60
CA SER A 294 -5.77 14.03 -3.42
C SER A 294 -6.69 13.95 -2.19
N GLY A 295 -7.03 12.74 -1.72
CA GLY A 295 -7.70 12.54 -0.43
C GLY A 295 -6.76 12.61 0.79
N GLY A 296 -5.46 12.67 0.56
CA GLY A 296 -4.43 12.71 1.61
C GLY A 296 -3.82 11.35 1.96
N ILE A 297 -2.54 11.36 2.36
CA ILE A 297 -1.83 10.19 2.90
C ILE A 297 -1.20 10.61 4.24
N SER A 298 -1.43 9.85 5.31
CA SER A 298 -0.86 10.22 6.62
C SER A 298 -0.70 9.05 7.59
N ASN A 299 0.11 9.26 8.63
CA ASN A 299 0.35 8.28 9.69
C ASN A 299 0.83 6.95 9.10
N VAL A 300 1.93 6.97 8.35
CA VAL A 300 2.50 5.76 7.75
C VAL A 300 3.81 5.45 8.46
N HIS A 301 3.94 4.22 8.91
CA HIS A 301 5.17 3.71 9.50
C HIS A 301 5.73 2.58 8.64
N VAL A 302 6.98 2.72 8.23
CA VAL A 302 7.73 1.74 7.45
C VAL A 302 8.97 1.35 8.25
N GLU A 303 9.14 0.06 8.52
CA GLU A 303 10.29 -0.40 9.28
C GLU A 303 10.80 -1.78 8.86
N GLN A 304 12.10 -2.02 9.09
CA GLN A 304 12.74 -3.32 8.81
C GLN A 304 12.54 -3.77 7.36
N VAL A 305 12.85 -2.87 6.42
CA VAL A 305 12.63 -3.08 4.98
C VAL A 305 13.95 -3.32 4.26
N ARG A 306 13.98 -4.29 3.35
CA ARG A 306 15.09 -4.52 2.43
C ARG A 306 14.66 -4.21 1.01
N ILE A 307 15.36 -3.29 0.37
CA ILE A 307 15.11 -2.87 -1.01
C ILE A 307 16.34 -3.19 -1.85
N HIS A 308 16.20 -4.08 -2.80
CA HIS A 308 17.31 -4.52 -3.64
C HIS A 308 16.97 -4.44 -5.12
N ASN A 309 18.00 -4.12 -5.95
CA ASN A 309 17.90 -4.14 -7.41
C ASN A 309 16.69 -3.35 -7.93
N SER A 310 16.51 -2.14 -7.47
CA SER A 310 15.37 -1.29 -7.80
C SER A 310 15.81 -0.01 -8.48
N TYR A 311 14.95 0.54 -9.32
CA TYR A 311 15.18 1.85 -9.92
C TYR A 311 15.12 2.93 -8.82
N SER A 312 14.05 3.01 -8.07
CA SER A 312 13.95 3.90 -6.93
C SER A 312 13.66 3.15 -5.62
N GLY A 313 14.21 3.63 -4.52
CA GLY A 313 13.94 3.11 -3.19
C GLY A 313 12.60 3.60 -2.68
N ILE A 314 12.52 4.87 -2.30
CA ILE A 314 11.34 5.50 -1.70
C ILE A 314 11.05 6.82 -2.41
N GLU A 315 9.82 7.02 -2.87
CA GLU A 315 9.41 8.23 -3.56
C GLU A 315 8.10 8.81 -3.04
N PHE A 316 8.09 10.15 -2.96
CA PHE A 316 6.91 10.97 -2.70
C PHE A 316 6.57 11.73 -3.98
N ARG A 317 5.41 11.47 -4.55
CA ARG A 317 5.00 11.98 -5.87
C ARG A 317 3.74 12.81 -5.75
N THR A 318 3.79 14.02 -6.25
CA THR A 318 2.63 14.92 -6.31
C THR A 318 2.80 15.92 -7.45
N THR A 319 1.75 16.68 -7.75
CA THR A 319 1.79 17.79 -8.73
C THR A 319 0.72 18.83 -8.36
N LYS A 320 0.78 20.01 -8.95
CA LYS A 320 -0.28 21.03 -8.86
C LYS A 320 -1.61 20.41 -9.31
N GLY A 321 -2.70 20.82 -8.70
CA GLY A 321 -4.03 20.24 -8.96
C GLY A 321 -4.39 19.02 -8.11
N ARG A 322 -3.40 18.40 -7.44
CA ARG A 322 -3.66 17.28 -6.53
C ARG A 322 -4.39 17.71 -5.26
N GLY A 323 -4.09 18.92 -4.73
CA GLY A 323 -4.53 19.24 -3.37
C GLY A 323 -4.05 18.17 -2.37
N GLY A 324 -4.81 17.95 -1.32
CA GLY A 324 -4.51 16.90 -0.34
C GLY A 324 -3.15 17.07 0.35
N TYR A 325 -2.64 15.99 0.91
CA TYR A 325 -1.39 16.04 1.66
C TYR A 325 -0.69 14.67 1.75
N ILE A 326 0.63 14.69 1.92
CA ILE A 326 1.43 13.55 2.40
C ILE A 326 2.12 14.02 3.68
N LYS A 327 1.77 13.47 4.85
CA LYS A 327 2.31 13.94 6.13
C LYS A 327 2.39 12.88 7.22
N ARG A 328 3.27 13.10 8.19
CA ARG A 328 3.52 12.18 9.32
C ARG A 328 3.89 10.79 8.83
N ILE A 329 4.97 10.74 8.05
CA ILE A 329 5.54 9.49 7.53
C ILE A 329 6.85 9.22 8.26
N ILE A 330 7.00 8.03 8.80
CA ILE A 330 8.22 7.58 9.45
C ILE A 330 8.72 6.34 8.74
N ILE A 331 9.96 6.39 8.28
CA ILE A 331 10.61 5.29 7.57
C ILE A 331 11.91 5.00 8.29
N SER A 332 12.04 3.80 8.85
CA SER A 332 13.17 3.41 9.68
C SER A 332 13.73 2.02 9.37
N ASP A 333 14.98 1.81 9.71
CA ASP A 333 15.64 0.50 9.62
C ASP A 333 15.56 -0.10 8.22
N VAL A 334 16.07 0.65 7.22
CA VAL A 334 16.01 0.30 5.80
C VAL A 334 17.38 -0.07 5.26
N GLU A 335 17.49 -1.21 4.61
CA GLU A 335 18.64 -1.64 3.84
C GLU A 335 18.41 -1.44 2.34
N LEU A 336 19.26 -0.65 1.68
CA LEU A 336 19.24 -0.38 0.24
C LEU A 336 20.44 -1.03 -0.44
N LYS A 337 20.20 -1.77 -1.54
CA LYS A 337 21.30 -2.40 -2.28
C LYS A 337 21.07 -2.40 -3.78
N ASN A 338 22.01 -1.81 -4.52
CA ASN A 338 21.90 -1.70 -5.99
C ASN A 338 20.65 -0.92 -6.41
N ILE A 339 20.61 0.38 -6.06
CA ILE A 339 19.47 1.29 -6.28
C ILE A 339 19.96 2.48 -7.10
N THR A 340 19.21 2.84 -8.15
CA THR A 340 19.57 4.02 -8.94
C THR A 340 19.31 5.30 -8.15
N MET A 341 18.17 5.48 -7.51
CA MET A 341 17.86 6.63 -6.66
C MET A 341 17.34 6.15 -5.29
N ALA A 342 18.04 6.47 -4.19
CA ALA A 342 17.62 6.00 -2.88
C ALA A 342 16.32 6.68 -2.42
N PHE A 343 16.24 8.01 -2.54
CA PHE A 343 15.09 8.81 -2.11
C PHE A 343 14.68 9.82 -3.17
N GLY A 344 13.38 9.96 -3.40
CA GLY A 344 12.81 10.97 -4.28
C GLY A 344 11.62 11.70 -3.65
N ALA A 345 11.48 12.99 -3.95
CA ALA A 345 10.27 13.74 -3.70
C ALA A 345 10.08 14.74 -4.85
N SER A 346 8.96 14.66 -5.55
CA SER A 346 8.67 15.50 -6.71
C SER A 346 7.32 16.19 -6.58
N GLY A 347 7.32 17.52 -6.74
CA GLY A 347 6.14 18.35 -6.87
C GLY A 347 5.63 18.48 -8.31
N ASP A 348 6.24 17.78 -9.26
CA ASP A 348 5.87 17.79 -10.68
C ASP A 348 5.89 16.36 -11.24
N CYS A 349 5.05 15.49 -10.67
CA CYS A 349 4.98 14.09 -11.02
C CYS A 349 3.54 13.59 -11.11
N GLY A 350 3.14 13.18 -12.30
CA GLY A 350 1.83 12.58 -12.58
C GLY A 350 0.95 13.44 -13.49
N SER A 351 0.06 12.77 -14.21
CA SER A 351 -0.91 13.40 -15.09
C SER A 351 -2.19 13.79 -14.32
N HIS A 352 -3.08 14.50 -14.99
CA HIS A 352 -4.43 14.82 -14.50
C HIS A 352 -5.47 13.86 -15.10
N PRO A 353 -6.61 13.65 -14.43
CA PRO A 353 -7.66 12.76 -14.95
C PRO A 353 -8.33 13.36 -16.19
N ASP A 354 -8.51 14.64 -16.22
CA ASP A 354 -9.09 15.42 -17.31
C ASP A 354 -8.65 16.91 -17.25
N GLU A 355 -9.27 17.77 -18.05
CA GLU A 355 -8.96 19.19 -18.14
C GLU A 355 -9.62 20.06 -17.03
N ASN A 356 -10.45 19.46 -16.17
CA ASN A 356 -11.24 20.19 -15.15
C ASN A 356 -10.50 20.32 -13.81
N PHE A 357 -9.27 19.85 -13.69
CA PHE A 357 -8.52 19.96 -12.44
C PHE A 357 -8.30 21.43 -12.04
N ASP A 358 -8.37 21.73 -10.74
CA ASP A 358 -8.08 23.05 -10.22
C ASP A 358 -6.55 23.23 -10.03
N PRO A 359 -5.86 24.04 -10.87
CA PRO A 359 -4.42 24.24 -10.71
C PRO A 359 -4.05 24.96 -9.40
N ASN A 360 -5.01 25.53 -8.67
CA ASN A 360 -4.78 26.17 -7.37
C ASN A 360 -4.95 25.18 -6.21
N ALA A 361 -5.39 23.95 -6.46
CA ALA A 361 -5.37 22.88 -5.47
C ALA A 361 -3.92 22.41 -5.25
N ILE A 362 -3.21 23.10 -4.36
CA ILE A 362 -1.78 22.89 -4.10
C ILE A 362 -1.61 21.78 -3.05
N PRO A 363 -0.82 20.73 -3.32
CA PRO A 363 -0.58 19.65 -2.36
C PRO A 363 0.40 20.08 -1.27
N ILE A 364 0.29 19.43 -0.11
CA ILE A 364 1.19 19.62 1.04
C ILE A 364 2.01 18.35 1.24
N LEU A 365 3.34 18.50 1.36
CA LEU A 365 4.25 17.44 1.80
C LEU A 365 5.01 17.94 3.02
N ASP A 366 4.74 17.32 4.19
CA ASP A 366 5.25 17.77 5.48
C ASP A 366 5.47 16.61 6.46
N GLN A 367 6.44 16.75 7.38
CA GLN A 367 6.70 15.78 8.44
C GLN A 367 7.07 14.38 7.91
N ILE A 368 8.14 14.32 7.13
CA ILE A 368 8.70 13.07 6.60
C ILE A 368 10.01 12.78 7.33
N THR A 369 10.11 11.62 7.95
CA THR A 369 11.32 11.18 8.66
C THR A 369 11.89 9.93 8.01
N LEU A 370 13.18 9.99 7.65
CA LEU A 370 13.99 8.88 7.17
C LEU A 370 15.10 8.65 8.19
N GLN A 371 15.12 7.49 8.85
CA GLN A 371 16.09 7.21 9.89
C GLN A 371 16.65 5.78 9.82
N ASN A 372 17.89 5.61 10.30
CA ASN A 372 18.58 4.31 10.32
C ASN A 372 18.58 3.63 8.94
N VAL A 373 19.04 4.34 7.93
CA VAL A 373 19.09 3.82 6.54
C VAL A 373 20.54 3.52 6.17
N THR A 374 20.77 2.32 5.68
CA THR A 374 22.07 1.92 5.11
C THR A 374 21.92 1.59 3.64
N GLY A 375 22.90 1.99 2.83
CA GLY A 375 22.85 1.73 1.40
C GLY A 375 24.20 1.45 0.76
N SER A 376 24.22 0.48 -0.15
CA SER A 376 25.39 0.15 -0.96
C SER A 376 25.07 0.05 -2.44
N LYS A 377 25.99 0.47 -3.31
CA LYS A 377 25.78 0.56 -4.77
C LYS A 377 24.58 1.46 -5.12
N ILE A 378 24.57 2.65 -4.56
CA ILE A 378 23.55 3.68 -4.81
C ILE A 378 24.10 4.65 -5.85
N THR A 379 23.34 4.98 -6.90
CA THR A 379 23.80 5.94 -7.91
C THR A 379 23.51 7.39 -7.49
N VAL A 380 22.31 7.67 -6.97
CA VAL A 380 21.87 8.98 -6.47
C VAL A 380 21.32 8.81 -5.07
N ALA A 381 21.81 9.60 -4.12
CA ALA A 381 21.34 9.52 -2.73
C ALA A 381 19.92 10.10 -2.60
N GLY A 382 19.65 11.25 -3.21
CA GLY A 382 18.30 11.82 -3.20
C GLY A 382 18.08 12.94 -4.18
N ASN A 383 16.82 13.08 -4.62
CA ASN A 383 16.35 14.21 -5.43
C ASN A 383 15.02 14.72 -4.85
N PHE A 384 15.07 15.90 -4.24
CA PHE A 384 13.91 16.52 -3.60
C PHE A 384 13.57 17.84 -4.30
N THR A 385 12.47 17.86 -5.04
CA THR A 385 12.00 19.01 -5.82
C THR A 385 10.57 19.34 -5.42
N GLY A 386 10.42 20.29 -4.49
CA GLY A 386 9.12 20.79 -4.03
C GLY A 386 8.55 21.86 -4.96
N LEU A 387 7.31 22.24 -4.72
CA LEU A 387 6.65 23.35 -5.42
C LEU A 387 7.10 24.69 -4.83
N ALA A 388 7.25 25.71 -5.66
CA ALA A 388 7.61 27.04 -5.18
C ALA A 388 6.50 27.64 -4.28
N GLU A 389 5.24 27.35 -4.60
CA GLU A 389 4.07 27.81 -3.84
C GLU A 389 3.81 27.01 -2.57
N SER A 390 4.30 25.76 -2.50
CA SER A 390 4.20 24.86 -1.34
C SER A 390 5.49 24.06 -1.22
N PRO A 391 6.56 24.66 -0.68
CA PRO A 391 7.79 23.93 -0.43
C PRO A 391 7.54 22.71 0.46
N PHE A 392 8.26 21.64 0.21
CA PHE A 392 8.22 20.47 1.09
C PHE A 392 8.91 20.81 2.41
N THR A 393 8.25 20.54 3.53
CA THR A 393 8.69 20.97 4.85
C THR A 393 8.92 19.80 5.79
N SER A 394 9.67 20.07 6.86
CA SER A 394 9.95 19.08 7.92
C SER A 394 10.49 17.74 7.39
N LEU A 395 11.39 17.80 6.39
CA LEU A 395 12.12 16.63 5.90
C LEU A 395 13.26 16.32 6.87
N CYS A 396 13.16 15.22 7.61
CA CYS A 396 14.12 14.83 8.64
C CYS A 396 14.93 13.61 8.18
N LEU A 397 16.24 13.74 8.15
CA LEU A 397 17.17 12.65 7.82
C LEU A 397 18.08 12.36 9.03
N PHE A 398 18.01 11.14 9.57
CA PHE A 398 18.79 10.75 10.74
C PHE A 398 19.52 9.42 10.53
N ASN A 399 20.81 9.39 10.79
CA ASN A 399 21.60 8.18 10.68
C ASN A 399 21.41 7.48 9.33
N VAL A 400 21.73 8.20 8.24
CA VAL A 400 21.63 7.71 6.86
C VAL A 400 23.04 7.54 6.29
N ALA A 401 23.43 6.31 5.94
CA ALA A 401 24.75 5.98 5.42
C ALA A 401 24.63 5.32 4.04
N LEU A 402 24.90 6.07 2.97
CA LEU A 402 24.82 5.57 1.60
C LEU A 402 26.20 5.58 0.93
N THR A 403 26.58 4.46 0.34
CA THR A 403 27.78 4.35 -0.48
C THR A 403 27.43 4.64 -1.93
N ILE A 404 27.92 5.79 -2.43
CA ILE A 404 27.73 6.23 -3.83
C ILE A 404 29.08 6.33 -4.54
N PRO A 405 29.14 6.23 -5.89
CA PRO A 405 30.34 6.52 -6.66
C PRO A 405 30.77 7.99 -6.52
N SER A 406 32.07 8.25 -6.46
CA SER A 406 32.63 9.61 -6.31
C SER A 406 32.30 10.56 -7.46
N THR A 407 31.86 10.03 -8.61
CA THR A 407 31.50 10.80 -9.82
C THR A 407 30.01 11.15 -9.91
N SER A 408 29.18 10.67 -8.96
CA SER A 408 27.73 10.85 -8.98
C SER A 408 27.31 12.07 -8.16
N THR A 409 26.23 12.75 -8.60
CA THR A 409 25.56 13.77 -7.79
C THR A 409 24.91 13.12 -6.57
N SER A 410 25.29 13.55 -5.36
CA SER A 410 24.78 12.93 -4.14
C SER A 410 23.33 13.26 -3.89
N TRP A 411 23.06 14.59 -3.75
CA TRP A 411 21.74 15.13 -3.42
C TRP A 411 21.42 16.33 -4.31
N THR A 412 20.17 16.44 -4.70
CA THR A 412 19.61 17.62 -5.37
C THR A 412 18.39 18.09 -4.59
N CYS A 413 18.33 19.39 -4.28
CA CYS A 413 17.22 19.98 -3.53
C CYS A 413 16.78 21.29 -4.16
N SER A 414 15.47 21.49 -4.24
CA SER A 414 14.85 22.77 -4.55
C SER A 414 13.48 22.87 -3.89
N ASN A 415 13.14 24.04 -3.35
CA ASN A 415 11.88 24.28 -2.64
C ASN A 415 11.61 23.22 -1.54
N VAL A 416 12.62 22.94 -0.72
CA VAL A 416 12.51 22.03 0.41
C VAL A 416 13.11 22.64 1.65
N VAL A 417 12.61 22.28 2.82
CA VAL A 417 13.11 22.72 4.12
C VAL A 417 13.13 21.53 5.07
N GLY A 418 14.28 21.30 5.71
CA GLY A 418 14.40 20.15 6.60
C GLY A 418 15.59 20.23 7.53
N TYR A 419 15.88 19.10 8.15
CA TYR A 419 17.02 18.92 9.06
C TYR A 419 17.66 17.56 8.85
N SER A 420 18.95 17.51 8.97
CA SER A 420 19.70 16.24 8.86
C SER A 420 20.80 16.15 9.93
N GLU A 421 20.99 14.92 10.45
CA GLU A 421 22.03 14.59 11.41
C GLU A 421 22.60 13.20 11.13
N SER A 422 23.92 13.08 11.15
CA SER A 422 24.61 11.81 10.87
C SER A 422 24.26 11.23 9.49
N VAL A 423 24.32 12.06 8.44
CA VAL A 423 24.01 11.67 7.06
C VAL A 423 25.27 11.68 6.20
N SER A 424 25.50 10.59 5.48
CA SER A 424 26.59 10.43 4.50
C SER A 424 26.05 9.77 3.21
N PRO A 425 26.36 10.35 2.02
CA PRO A 425 27.09 11.59 1.77
C PRO A 425 26.33 12.82 2.32
N GLU A 426 27.09 13.89 2.56
CA GLU A 426 26.54 15.13 3.11
C GLU A 426 25.39 15.66 2.25
N PRO A 427 24.21 15.95 2.83
CA PRO A 427 23.04 16.39 2.10
C PRO A 427 23.13 17.85 1.65
N CYS A 428 22.18 18.29 0.81
CA CYS A 428 22.07 19.66 0.33
C CYS A 428 21.85 20.69 1.46
N PRO A 429 22.22 21.98 1.24
CA PRO A 429 22.14 23.03 2.27
C PRO A 429 20.72 23.21 2.85
N GLU A 430 19.68 23.00 2.06
CA GLU A 430 18.27 23.13 2.43
C GLU A 430 17.86 22.18 3.57
N LEU A 431 18.60 21.09 3.73
CA LEU A 431 18.41 20.10 4.80
C LEU A 431 19.34 20.29 5.98
N LYS A 432 20.07 21.40 6.05
CA LYS A 432 21.02 21.73 7.14
C LYS A 432 20.54 22.87 8.05
N SER A 433 19.34 23.43 7.83
CA SER A 433 18.91 24.63 8.52
C SER A 433 18.61 24.37 10.01
N SER A 434 19.37 25.02 10.89
CA SER A 434 19.29 24.88 12.35
C SER A 434 18.24 25.77 13.02
N HIS A 435 17.51 26.62 12.26
CA HIS A 435 16.72 27.73 12.84
C HIS A 435 15.29 27.86 12.30
N SER A 436 14.67 26.81 11.74
CA SER A 436 13.30 26.84 11.25
C SER A 436 12.35 26.05 12.16
N ASN A 437 11.04 26.32 12.09
CA ASN A 437 10.00 25.51 12.75
C ASN A 437 10.09 24.02 12.35
N SER A 438 10.61 23.73 11.16
CA SER A 438 10.87 22.39 10.65
C SER A 438 11.92 21.64 11.48
N SER A 439 12.97 22.35 11.95
CA SER A 439 13.97 21.71 12.85
C SER A 439 13.40 21.38 14.22
N SER A 440 12.47 22.17 14.74
CA SER A 440 11.84 21.88 16.04
C SER A 440 11.05 20.57 16.01
N PHE A 441 10.35 20.30 14.91
CA PHE A 441 9.66 19.02 14.68
C PHE A 441 10.66 17.86 14.62
N CYS A 442 11.71 17.98 13.80
CA CYS A 442 12.73 16.94 13.67
C CYS A 442 13.44 16.65 14.99
N TYR A 443 13.75 17.68 15.81
CA TYR A 443 14.30 17.50 17.16
C TYR A 443 13.31 16.83 18.12
N SER A 444 12.02 17.06 18.01
CA SER A 444 11.01 16.40 18.87
C SER A 444 10.99 14.90 18.62
N ILE A 445 11.15 14.48 17.37
CA ILE A 445 11.24 13.07 16.98
C ILE A 445 12.50 12.44 17.55
N LEU A 446 13.69 13.05 17.37
CA LEU A 446 14.95 12.54 17.95
C LEU A 446 14.84 12.28 19.45
N ASN A 447 14.21 13.19 20.19
CA ASN A 447 14.05 13.07 21.63
C ASN A 447 13.02 12.01 22.06
N SER A 448 12.11 11.62 21.18
CA SER A 448 11.09 10.59 21.46
C SER A 448 11.62 9.16 21.27
N TYR A 449 12.61 8.98 20.39
CA TYR A 449 13.23 7.67 20.11
C TYR A 449 14.54 7.43 20.90
N GLY A 450 15.08 8.44 21.59
CA GLY A 450 16.29 8.36 22.42
C GLY A 450 16.02 7.93 23.87
N LYS A 451 14.84 7.50 24.19
CA LYS A 451 14.43 6.93 25.48
C LYS A 451 13.94 5.51 25.26
#